data_013844fd0670ed2ff88ae81c90c46b61
#
_entry.id   013844fd0670ed2ff88ae81c90c46b61
#
_cell.length_a   1.000
_cell.length_b   1.000
_cell.length_c   1.000
_cell.angle_alpha   90.00
_cell.angle_beta   90.00
_cell.angle_gamma   90.00
#
_symmetry.space_group_name_H-M   'P 1'
#
loop_
_entity.id
_entity.type
_entity.pdbx_description
1 polymer ?
#
loop_
_entity_poly.entity_id
_entity_poly.type
_entity_poly.pdbx_seq_one_letter_code
_entity_poly.pdbx_strand_id
1 'polypeptide(L)'
;SDAMLKTIVGLHRELDRRARMSIATPEEARRANTQHRTHMRERNNHLPEIELVAEQATKAVRHSSGALTHRTVAEMAKRVGLTIVHTDDLPHSARAVVDLEHGRIYIPPASIPGGHGLRSLALQAMANKVLEHEAPTDYADFLRQRLEASYFAAACLMPRTASVDFLERAKRERNIAIEDFRDTFGVTHEGAALRFTNLATHYLGITL
;
A
#
# COMPACT_ATOMS: atom_id res chain seq x y z
N SER A 1 -16.16 -19.91 -18.94
CA SER A 1 -15.18 -19.19 -19.75
C SER A 1 -13.85 -19.17 -19.01
N ASP A 2 -12.75 -19.16 -19.75
CA ASP A 2 -11.36 -19.21 -19.23
C ASP A 2 -11.07 -18.08 -18.21
N ALA A 3 -11.65 -16.91 -18.38
CA ALA A 3 -11.52 -15.78 -17.47
C ALA A 3 -12.16 -16.07 -16.08
N MET A 4 -13.31 -16.71 -16.06
CA MET A 4 -14.01 -17.07 -14.82
C MET A 4 -13.26 -18.16 -14.05
N LEU A 5 -12.70 -19.15 -14.76
CA LEU A 5 -11.89 -20.21 -14.16
C LEU A 5 -10.60 -19.63 -13.52
N LYS A 6 -9.94 -18.72 -14.21
CA LYS A 6 -8.73 -18.01 -13.71
C LYS A 6 -9.03 -17.16 -12.47
N THR A 7 -10.19 -16.50 -12.45
CA THR A 7 -10.66 -15.75 -11.27
C THR A 7 -10.88 -16.68 -10.08
N ILE A 8 -11.57 -17.81 -10.29
CA ILE A 8 -11.85 -18.81 -9.24
C ILE A 8 -10.54 -19.38 -8.68
N VAL A 9 -9.58 -19.73 -9.53
CA VAL A 9 -8.28 -20.27 -9.09
C VAL A 9 -7.49 -19.23 -8.29
N GLY A 10 -7.45 -17.97 -8.72
CA GLY A 10 -6.80 -16.89 -7.98
C GLY A 10 -7.44 -16.65 -6.62
N LEU A 11 -8.77 -16.64 -6.55
CA LEU A 11 -9.54 -16.54 -5.32
C LEU A 11 -9.27 -17.72 -4.36
N HIS A 12 -9.21 -18.92 -4.87
CA HIS A 12 -8.94 -20.12 -4.07
C HIS A 12 -7.54 -20.08 -3.46
N ARG A 13 -6.53 -19.70 -4.24
CA ARG A 13 -5.15 -19.53 -3.74
C ARG A 13 -5.03 -18.47 -2.66
N GLU A 14 -5.73 -17.35 -2.81
CA GLU A 14 -5.72 -16.28 -1.80
C GLU A 14 -6.43 -16.71 -0.52
N LEU A 15 -7.54 -17.45 -0.63
CA LEU A 15 -8.23 -18.03 0.53
C LEU A 15 -7.35 -19.05 1.26
N ASP A 16 -6.65 -19.92 0.53
CA ASP A 16 -5.69 -20.88 1.10
C ASP A 16 -4.53 -20.15 1.81
N ARG A 17 -4.01 -19.11 1.21
CA ARG A 17 -2.94 -18.28 1.83
C ARG A 17 -3.43 -17.67 3.13
N ARG A 18 -4.61 -17.05 3.15
CA ARG A 18 -5.21 -16.46 4.35
C ARG A 18 -5.53 -17.50 5.41
N ALA A 19 -6.03 -18.67 5.03
CA ALA A 19 -6.29 -19.78 5.94
C ALA A 19 -5.01 -20.26 6.62
N ARG A 20 -3.90 -20.39 5.89
CA ARG A 20 -2.60 -20.75 6.46
C ARG A 20 -2.07 -19.69 7.43
N MET A 21 -2.28 -18.40 7.16
CA MET A 21 -1.86 -17.31 8.02
C MET A 21 -2.78 -17.12 9.25
N SER A 22 -4.05 -17.56 9.18
CA SER A 22 -4.98 -17.52 10.31
C SER A 22 -4.70 -18.57 11.40
N ILE A 23 -3.73 -19.46 11.17
CA ILE A 23 -3.31 -20.50 12.12
C ILE A 23 -2.35 -19.95 13.21
N ALA A 24 -1.90 -18.69 13.10
CA ALA A 24 -1.10 -18.09 14.15
C ALA A 24 -1.88 -18.03 15.47
N THR A 25 -1.26 -18.50 16.54
CA THR A 25 -1.85 -18.36 17.88
C THR A 25 -1.94 -16.87 18.26
N PRO A 26 -2.86 -16.48 19.16
CA PRO A 26 -2.92 -15.10 19.65
C PRO A 26 -1.61 -14.60 20.25
N GLU A 27 -0.80 -15.51 20.79
CA GLU A 27 0.51 -15.19 21.37
C GLU A 27 1.54 -14.90 20.28
N GLU A 28 1.61 -15.72 19.24
CA GLU A 28 2.47 -15.52 18.08
C GLU A 28 2.11 -14.20 17.37
N ALA A 29 0.82 -13.92 17.21
CA ALA A 29 0.36 -12.67 16.62
C ALA A 29 0.78 -11.45 17.45
N ARG A 30 0.66 -11.51 18.79
CA ARG A 30 1.11 -10.43 19.69
C ARG A 30 2.62 -10.22 19.62
N ARG A 31 3.40 -11.32 19.63
CA ARG A 31 4.85 -11.27 19.52
C ARG A 31 5.29 -10.63 18.21
N ALA A 32 4.74 -11.09 17.09
CA ALA A 32 5.03 -10.55 15.76
C ALA A 32 4.68 -9.06 15.65
N ASN A 33 3.51 -8.64 16.15
CA ASN A 33 3.11 -7.24 16.18
C ASN A 33 4.03 -6.37 17.04
N THR A 34 4.50 -6.90 18.19
CA THR A 34 5.43 -6.18 19.06
C THR A 34 6.79 -6.02 18.40
N GLN A 35 7.33 -7.09 17.85
CA GLN A 35 8.60 -7.08 17.10
C GLN A 35 8.54 -6.09 15.94
N HIS A 36 7.44 -6.10 15.21
CA HIS A 36 7.22 -5.20 14.09
C HIS A 36 7.20 -3.73 14.51
N ARG A 37 6.45 -3.39 15.59
CA ARG A 37 6.42 -2.01 16.12
C ARG A 37 7.80 -1.56 16.60
N THR A 38 8.55 -2.44 17.24
CA THR A 38 9.93 -2.17 17.70
C THR A 38 10.83 -1.85 16.49
N HIS A 39 10.80 -2.71 15.46
CA HIS A 39 11.57 -2.52 14.24
C HIS A 39 11.26 -1.17 13.57
N MET A 40 9.98 -0.81 13.42
CA MET A 40 9.60 0.46 12.82
C MET A 40 10.00 1.67 13.68
N ARG A 41 9.89 1.56 15.00
CA ARG A 41 10.33 2.62 15.93
C ARG A 41 11.83 2.87 15.84
N GLU A 42 12.65 1.81 15.81
CA GLU A 42 14.11 1.90 15.66
C GLU A 42 14.53 2.58 14.36
N ARG A 43 13.71 2.48 13.32
CA ARG A 43 13.89 3.14 12.01
C ARG A 43 13.15 4.48 11.90
N ASN A 44 12.62 5.02 12.98
CA ASN A 44 11.80 6.25 12.99
C ASN A 44 10.64 6.17 11.98
N ASN A 45 10.01 5.01 11.84
CA ASN A 45 8.95 4.72 10.88
C ASN A 45 9.32 4.97 9.40
N HIS A 46 10.61 5.00 9.08
CA HIS A 46 11.13 5.32 7.75
C HIS A 46 11.82 4.12 7.10
N LEU A 47 11.45 3.80 5.85
CA LEU A 47 11.99 2.70 5.06
C LEU A 47 12.60 3.25 3.76
N PRO A 48 13.88 3.69 3.77
CA PRO A 48 14.51 4.38 2.65
C PRO A 48 14.58 3.52 1.38
N GLU A 49 14.71 2.22 1.52
CA GLU A 49 14.71 1.26 0.42
C GLU A 49 13.35 1.26 -0.32
N ILE A 50 12.24 1.34 0.40
CA ILE A 50 10.89 1.39 -0.20
C ILE A 50 10.58 2.78 -0.75
N GLU A 51 11.05 3.84 -0.10
CA GLU A 51 10.97 5.21 -0.64
C GLU A 51 11.59 5.29 -2.03
N LEU A 52 12.76 4.69 -2.21
CA LEU A 52 13.46 4.69 -3.50
C LEU A 52 12.66 3.96 -4.58
N VAL A 53 12.13 2.78 -4.25
CA VAL A 53 11.32 1.99 -5.19
C VAL A 53 10.03 2.72 -5.56
N ALA A 54 9.34 3.33 -4.60
CA ALA A 54 8.14 4.12 -4.84
C ALA A 54 8.43 5.36 -5.71
N GLU A 55 9.55 6.04 -5.46
CA GLU A 55 9.99 7.18 -6.27
C GLU A 55 10.28 6.77 -7.72
N GLN A 56 10.95 5.66 -7.93
CA GLN A 56 11.18 5.10 -9.28
C GLN A 56 9.87 4.78 -9.99
N ALA A 57 8.93 4.13 -9.28
CA ALA A 57 7.63 3.76 -9.84
C ALA A 57 6.80 4.99 -10.25
N THR A 58 6.78 6.05 -9.44
CA THR A 58 6.04 7.29 -9.74
C THR A 58 6.72 8.11 -10.84
N LYS A 59 8.04 8.19 -10.85
CA LYS A 59 8.81 8.84 -11.94
C LYS A 59 8.58 8.17 -13.29
N ALA A 60 8.47 6.85 -13.33
CA ALA A 60 8.23 6.10 -14.56
C ALA A 60 6.92 6.52 -15.26
N VAL A 61 5.92 6.97 -14.50
CA VAL A 61 4.64 7.50 -15.02
C VAL A 61 4.55 9.03 -14.97
N ARG A 62 5.68 9.71 -14.73
CA ARG A 62 5.79 11.17 -14.66
C ARG A 62 4.85 11.82 -13.62
N HIS A 63 4.58 11.11 -12.52
CA HIS A 63 3.82 11.64 -11.40
C HIS A 63 4.77 12.20 -10.35
N SER A 64 4.58 13.46 -9.96
CA SER A 64 5.46 14.16 -9.01
C SER A 64 4.70 14.81 -7.85
N SER A 65 3.45 15.18 -8.04
CA SER A 65 2.66 15.90 -7.03
C SER A 65 1.15 15.79 -7.28
N GLY A 66 0.35 16.17 -6.30
CA GLY A 66 -1.10 16.10 -6.35
C GLY A 66 -1.66 14.69 -6.25
N ALA A 67 -2.94 14.54 -6.52
CA ALA A 67 -3.62 13.25 -6.42
C ALA A 67 -3.23 12.31 -7.57
N LEU A 68 -2.76 11.11 -7.23
CA LEU A 68 -2.51 10.03 -8.18
C LEU A 68 -3.84 9.48 -8.70
N THR A 69 -4.08 9.53 -10.01
CA THR A 69 -5.35 9.09 -10.59
C THR A 69 -5.44 7.57 -10.73
N HIS A 70 -6.65 7.01 -10.80
CA HIS A 70 -6.86 5.59 -11.09
C HIS A 70 -6.23 5.18 -12.42
N ARG A 71 -6.27 6.05 -13.42
CA ARG A 71 -5.65 5.81 -14.74
C ARG A 71 -4.13 5.68 -14.61
N THR A 72 -3.50 6.55 -13.84
CA THR A 72 -2.05 6.50 -13.63
C THR A 72 -1.64 5.25 -12.84
N VAL A 73 -2.43 4.85 -11.83
CA VAL A 73 -2.22 3.59 -11.10
C VAL A 73 -2.32 2.38 -12.04
N ALA A 74 -3.30 2.37 -12.96
CA ALA A 74 -3.43 1.32 -13.96
C ALA A 74 -2.22 1.27 -14.92
N GLU A 75 -1.66 2.44 -15.28
CA GLU A 75 -0.43 2.52 -16.07
C GLU A 75 0.78 1.97 -15.29
N MET A 76 0.91 2.31 -14.02
CA MET A 76 1.96 1.74 -13.14
C MET A 76 1.86 0.21 -13.09
N ALA A 77 0.65 -0.33 -12.93
CA ALA A 77 0.43 -1.78 -12.93
C ALA A 77 0.88 -2.43 -14.24
N LYS A 78 0.53 -1.86 -15.38
CA LYS A 78 0.95 -2.36 -16.70
C LYS A 78 2.46 -2.41 -16.86
N ARG A 79 3.19 -1.42 -16.34
CA ARG A 79 4.66 -1.36 -16.42
C ARG A 79 5.34 -2.51 -15.69
N VAL A 80 4.68 -3.07 -14.67
CA VAL A 80 5.18 -4.24 -13.94
C VAL A 80 4.49 -5.55 -14.39
N GLY A 81 3.82 -5.51 -15.54
CA GLY A 81 3.18 -6.69 -16.13
C GLY A 81 1.89 -7.12 -15.42
N LEU A 82 1.19 -6.18 -14.76
CA LEU A 82 -0.07 -6.43 -14.10
C LEU A 82 -1.20 -5.65 -14.77
N THR A 83 -2.40 -6.23 -14.75
CA THR A 83 -3.62 -5.57 -15.24
C THR A 83 -4.64 -5.49 -14.11
N ILE A 84 -5.16 -4.29 -13.85
CA ILE A 84 -6.24 -4.10 -12.88
C ILE A 84 -7.56 -4.49 -13.53
N VAL A 85 -8.30 -5.37 -12.86
CA VAL A 85 -9.63 -5.85 -13.26
C VAL A 85 -10.62 -5.48 -12.17
N HIS A 86 -11.63 -4.71 -12.52
CA HIS A 86 -12.74 -4.40 -11.62
C HIS A 86 -13.77 -5.50 -11.66
N THR A 87 -14.19 -6.00 -10.49
CA THR A 87 -15.18 -7.06 -10.37
C THR A 87 -16.02 -6.92 -9.11
N ASP A 88 -17.33 -7.23 -9.23
CA ASP A 88 -18.26 -7.30 -8.11
C ASP A 88 -18.21 -8.67 -7.40
N ASP A 89 -17.53 -9.67 -8.01
CA ASP A 89 -17.51 -11.05 -7.55
C ASP A 89 -16.41 -11.35 -6.53
N LEU A 90 -15.85 -10.32 -5.87
CA LEU A 90 -14.87 -10.54 -4.81
C LEU A 90 -15.55 -11.13 -3.55
N PRO A 91 -14.93 -12.11 -2.88
CA PRO A 91 -15.41 -12.57 -1.58
C PRO A 91 -15.50 -11.40 -0.60
N HIS A 92 -16.54 -11.36 0.22
CA HIS A 92 -16.72 -10.29 1.22
C HIS A 92 -15.53 -10.10 2.17
N SER A 93 -14.72 -11.14 2.35
CA SER A 93 -13.49 -11.11 3.15
C SER A 93 -12.26 -10.56 2.42
N ALA A 94 -12.33 -10.41 1.08
CA ALA A 94 -11.21 -9.98 0.24
C ALA A 94 -11.47 -8.59 -0.35
N ARG A 95 -10.60 -7.63 -0.03
CA ARG A 95 -10.65 -6.28 -0.61
C ARG A 95 -9.92 -6.19 -1.95
N ALA A 96 -8.96 -7.06 -2.18
CA ALA A 96 -8.24 -7.24 -3.43
C ALA A 96 -7.73 -8.67 -3.55
N VAL A 97 -7.60 -9.15 -4.77
CA VAL A 97 -7.01 -10.47 -5.07
C VAL A 97 -5.94 -10.29 -6.13
N VAL A 98 -4.78 -10.90 -5.93
CA VAL A 98 -3.66 -10.83 -6.86
C VAL A 98 -3.43 -12.19 -7.48
N ASP A 99 -3.51 -12.26 -8.78
CA ASP A 99 -3.14 -13.41 -9.59
C ASP A 99 -1.83 -13.08 -10.34
N LEU A 100 -0.71 -13.36 -9.69
CA LEU A 100 0.61 -13.08 -10.26
C LEU A 100 0.93 -13.98 -11.46
N GLU A 101 0.40 -15.18 -11.51
CA GLU A 101 0.62 -16.12 -12.61
C GLU A 101 0.01 -15.60 -13.92
N HIS A 102 -1.16 -14.96 -13.84
CA HIS A 102 -1.83 -14.38 -14.99
C HIS A 102 -1.68 -12.86 -15.09
N GLY A 103 -0.91 -12.25 -14.19
CA GLY A 103 -0.64 -10.82 -14.17
C GLY A 103 -1.88 -9.97 -13.94
N ARG A 104 -2.76 -10.35 -13.00
CA ARG A 104 -4.03 -9.65 -12.74
C ARG A 104 -4.18 -9.24 -11.28
N ILE A 105 -4.75 -8.05 -11.09
CA ILE A 105 -5.18 -7.54 -9.79
C ILE A 105 -6.69 -7.34 -9.87
N TYR A 106 -7.45 -8.06 -9.06
CA TYR A 106 -8.89 -7.91 -8.95
C TYR A 106 -9.23 -7.00 -7.79
N ILE A 107 -9.97 -5.93 -8.06
CA ILE A 107 -10.46 -4.97 -7.06
C ILE A 107 -11.94 -4.65 -7.30
N PRO A 108 -12.65 -4.14 -6.28
CA PRO A 108 -14.02 -3.69 -6.46
C PRO A 108 -14.12 -2.54 -7.48
N PRO A 109 -15.30 -2.30 -8.09
CA PRO A 109 -15.53 -1.15 -8.94
C PRO A 109 -15.37 0.17 -8.18
N ALA A 110 -14.91 1.21 -8.87
CA ALA A 110 -14.70 2.55 -8.29
C ALA A 110 -16.01 3.22 -7.82
N SER A 111 -17.16 2.75 -8.29
CA SER A 111 -18.49 3.24 -7.93
C SER A 111 -18.99 2.80 -6.55
N ILE A 112 -18.28 1.89 -5.87
CA ILE A 112 -18.67 1.44 -4.52
C ILE A 112 -18.46 2.58 -3.52
N PRO A 113 -19.44 2.89 -2.64
CA PRO A 113 -19.27 3.84 -1.56
C PRO A 113 -18.05 3.50 -0.70
N GLY A 114 -17.19 4.48 -0.43
CA GLY A 114 -15.92 4.25 0.28
C GLY A 114 -14.73 3.86 -0.62
N GLY A 115 -14.86 3.99 -1.94
CA GLY A 115 -13.83 3.66 -2.93
C GLY A 115 -12.54 4.49 -2.89
N HIS A 116 -12.41 5.45 -1.96
CA HIS A 116 -11.20 6.27 -1.80
C HIS A 116 -9.93 5.44 -1.53
N GLY A 117 -10.06 4.22 -1.02
CA GLY A 117 -8.94 3.31 -0.75
C GLY A 117 -8.55 2.40 -1.93
N LEU A 118 -9.27 2.39 -3.06
CA LEU A 118 -9.03 1.45 -4.15
C LEU A 118 -7.66 1.62 -4.82
N ARG A 119 -7.19 2.84 -4.96
CA ARG A 119 -5.83 3.11 -5.48
C ARG A 119 -4.77 2.53 -4.56
N SER A 120 -4.95 2.70 -3.26
CA SER A 120 -4.06 2.09 -2.25
C SER A 120 -4.07 0.57 -2.33
N LEU A 121 -5.23 -0.05 -2.47
CA LEU A 121 -5.35 -1.50 -2.63
C LEU A 121 -4.62 -2.02 -3.88
N ALA A 122 -4.79 -1.34 -5.01
CA ALA A 122 -4.10 -1.68 -6.25
C ALA A 122 -2.59 -1.55 -6.11
N LEU A 123 -2.09 -0.48 -5.48
CA LEU A 123 -0.67 -0.26 -5.23
C LEU A 123 -0.10 -1.28 -4.24
N GLN A 124 -0.83 -1.64 -3.18
CA GLN A 124 -0.42 -2.70 -2.24
C GLN A 124 -0.32 -4.05 -2.95
N ALA A 125 -1.26 -4.34 -3.85
CA ALA A 125 -1.22 -5.55 -4.66
C ALA A 125 0.01 -5.59 -5.60
N MET A 126 0.34 -4.45 -6.22
CA MET A 126 1.55 -4.31 -7.04
C MET A 126 2.84 -4.48 -6.23
N ALA A 127 2.84 -4.04 -4.98
CA ALA A 127 4.01 -4.02 -4.11
C ALA A 127 4.62 -5.42 -3.97
N ASN A 128 3.81 -6.47 -3.90
CA ASN A 128 4.32 -7.84 -3.80
C ASN A 128 5.26 -8.20 -4.96
N LYS A 129 4.94 -7.72 -6.17
CA LYS A 129 5.78 -7.95 -7.36
C LYS A 129 6.96 -6.99 -7.42
N VAL A 130 6.74 -5.72 -7.11
CA VAL A 130 7.76 -4.66 -7.21
C VAL A 130 8.85 -4.83 -6.14
N LEU A 131 8.47 -5.29 -4.94
CA LEU A 131 9.36 -5.56 -3.82
C LEU A 131 9.86 -7.01 -3.80
N GLU A 132 9.51 -7.80 -4.82
CA GLU A 132 9.93 -9.20 -4.97
C GLU A 132 9.59 -10.06 -3.75
N HIS A 133 8.40 -9.84 -3.16
CA HIS A 133 7.93 -10.62 -2.04
C HIS A 133 7.70 -12.09 -2.45
N GLU A 134 8.32 -13.00 -1.74
CA GLU A 134 8.04 -14.42 -1.84
C GLU A 134 6.82 -14.81 -0.98
N ALA A 135 6.42 -16.08 -1.07
CA ALA A 135 5.38 -16.60 -0.16
C ALA A 135 5.86 -16.47 1.29
N PRO A 136 5.07 -15.86 2.19
CA PRO A 136 5.50 -15.64 3.56
C PRO A 136 5.76 -16.98 4.28
N THR A 137 6.88 -17.04 5.01
CA THR A 137 7.33 -18.24 5.72
C THR A 137 6.60 -18.46 7.04
N ASP A 138 6.21 -17.37 7.69
CA ASP A 138 5.48 -17.36 8.97
C ASP A 138 4.61 -16.10 9.10
N TYR A 139 3.93 -15.96 10.23
CA TYR A 139 3.07 -14.81 10.49
C TYR A 139 3.85 -13.49 10.61
N ALA A 140 5.06 -13.49 11.15
CA ALA A 140 5.89 -12.29 11.26
C ALA A 140 6.32 -11.80 9.88
N ASP A 141 6.72 -12.71 8.99
CA ASP A 141 7.05 -12.39 7.61
C ASP A 141 5.83 -11.87 6.82
N PHE A 142 4.67 -12.47 7.02
CA PHE A 142 3.41 -11.97 6.46
C PHE A 142 3.11 -10.52 6.89
N LEU A 143 3.27 -10.20 8.19
CA LEU A 143 3.09 -8.84 8.70
C LEU A 143 4.10 -7.87 8.11
N ARG A 144 5.36 -8.27 7.99
CA ARG A 144 6.42 -7.48 7.37
C ARG A 144 6.06 -7.11 5.93
N GLN A 145 5.75 -8.11 5.10
CA GLN A 145 5.38 -7.90 3.70
C GLN A 145 4.14 -7.01 3.56
N ARG A 146 3.14 -7.21 4.42
CA ARG A 146 1.94 -6.38 4.44
C ARG A 146 2.22 -4.92 4.77
N LEU A 147 3.12 -4.67 5.72
CA LEU A 147 3.55 -3.31 6.05
C LEU A 147 4.34 -2.67 4.91
N GLU A 148 5.29 -3.39 4.34
CA GLU A 148 6.09 -2.90 3.22
C GLU A 148 5.20 -2.55 2.03
N ALA A 149 4.18 -3.36 1.74
CA ALA A 149 3.19 -3.09 0.71
C ALA A 149 2.36 -1.82 1.03
N SER A 150 1.93 -1.65 2.27
CA SER A 150 1.20 -0.46 2.72
C SER A 150 2.07 0.79 2.67
N TYR A 151 3.33 0.68 3.07
CA TYR A 151 4.32 1.76 2.98
C TYR A 151 4.55 2.18 1.53
N PHE A 152 4.79 1.23 0.63
CA PHE A 152 4.96 1.48 -0.80
C PHE A 152 3.76 2.22 -1.39
N ALA A 153 2.55 1.76 -1.10
CA ALA A 153 1.33 2.41 -1.58
C ALA A 153 1.20 3.85 -1.09
N ALA A 154 1.46 4.11 0.18
CA ALA A 154 1.45 5.45 0.75
C ALA A 154 2.53 6.35 0.13
N ALA A 155 3.73 5.83 -0.11
CA ALA A 155 4.82 6.55 -0.74
C ALA A 155 4.57 6.88 -2.21
N CYS A 156 3.85 6.03 -2.95
CA CYS A 156 3.40 6.32 -4.31
C CYS A 156 2.28 7.37 -4.34
N LEU A 157 1.29 7.25 -3.45
CA LEU A 157 0.15 8.18 -3.38
C LEU A 157 0.57 9.57 -2.91
N MET A 158 1.55 9.64 -2.03
CA MET A 158 2.08 10.86 -1.44
C MET A 158 3.61 10.89 -1.61
N PRO A 159 4.11 11.23 -2.82
CA PRO A 159 5.54 11.20 -3.15
C PRO A 159 6.35 12.03 -2.16
N ARG A 160 7.50 11.51 -1.77
CA ARG A 160 8.36 12.09 -0.71
C ARG A 160 8.60 13.58 -0.89
N THR A 161 9.11 14.02 -2.03
CA THR A 161 9.48 15.42 -2.26
C THR A 161 8.26 16.34 -2.09
N ALA A 162 7.15 16.05 -2.77
CA ALA A 162 5.93 16.86 -2.67
C ALA A 162 5.34 16.86 -1.26
N SER A 163 5.40 15.72 -0.57
CA SER A 163 4.91 15.58 0.80
C SER A 163 5.77 16.36 1.80
N VAL A 164 7.10 16.28 1.70
CA VAL A 164 8.02 17.01 2.57
C VAL A 164 7.86 18.51 2.35
N ASP A 165 7.83 18.97 1.09
CA ASP A 165 7.64 20.39 0.76
C ASP A 165 6.32 20.94 1.35
N PHE A 166 5.24 20.17 1.26
CA PHE A 166 3.96 20.53 1.85
C PHE A 166 4.05 20.64 3.38
N LEU A 167 4.57 19.60 4.03
CA LEU A 167 4.64 19.51 5.49
C LEU A 167 5.64 20.52 6.09
N GLU A 168 6.76 20.81 5.44
CA GLU A 168 7.68 21.85 5.88
C GLU A 168 7.06 23.25 5.82
N ARG A 169 6.27 23.53 4.78
CA ARG A 169 5.51 24.77 4.69
C ARG A 169 4.49 24.88 5.82
N ALA A 170 3.68 23.84 6.02
CA ALA A 170 2.72 23.79 7.11
C ALA A 170 3.38 23.94 8.49
N LYS A 171 4.56 23.33 8.68
CA LYS A 171 5.35 23.49 9.91
C LYS A 171 5.80 24.94 10.13
N ARG A 172 6.31 25.61 9.09
CA ARG A 172 6.69 27.04 9.18
C ARG A 172 5.50 27.94 9.53
N GLU A 173 4.34 27.62 8.97
CA GLU A 173 3.08 28.32 9.23
C GLU A 173 2.44 27.93 10.58
N ARG A 174 3.04 26.96 11.30
CA ARG A 174 2.51 26.40 12.56
C ARG A 174 1.09 25.83 12.41
N ASN A 175 0.81 25.32 11.24
CA ASN A 175 -0.51 24.77 10.88
C ASN A 175 -0.36 23.41 10.18
N ILE A 176 0.10 22.41 10.90
CA ILE A 176 0.13 21.04 10.37
C ILE A 176 -1.24 20.41 10.60
N ALA A 177 -2.04 20.35 9.54
CA ALA A 177 -3.34 19.69 9.52
C ALA A 177 -3.28 18.45 8.60
N ILE A 178 -3.58 17.30 9.17
CA ILE A 178 -3.59 16.02 8.41
C ILE A 178 -4.71 16.04 7.36
N GLU A 179 -5.79 16.73 7.63
CA GLU A 179 -6.91 16.94 6.71
C GLU A 179 -6.46 17.64 5.43
N ASP A 180 -5.68 18.70 5.54
CA ASP A 180 -5.16 19.46 4.38
C ASP A 180 -4.18 18.60 3.57
N PHE A 181 -3.35 17.81 4.27
CA PHE A 181 -2.43 16.85 3.65
C PHE A 181 -3.20 15.75 2.90
N ARG A 182 -4.22 15.16 3.55
CA ARG A 182 -5.15 14.20 2.95
C ARG A 182 -5.78 14.75 1.66
N ASP A 183 -6.33 15.95 1.73
CA ASP A 183 -7.08 16.57 0.62
C ASP A 183 -6.15 16.94 -0.55
N THR A 184 -4.92 17.37 -0.26
CA THR A 184 -3.92 17.69 -1.29
C THR A 184 -3.59 16.48 -2.17
N PHE A 185 -3.52 15.29 -1.59
CA PHE A 185 -3.18 14.07 -2.32
C PHE A 185 -4.39 13.17 -2.62
N GLY A 186 -5.58 13.55 -2.17
CA GLY A 186 -6.82 12.80 -2.41
C GLY A 186 -6.80 11.40 -1.81
N VAL A 187 -6.26 11.25 -0.61
CA VAL A 187 -6.10 9.97 0.11
C VAL A 187 -7.07 9.85 1.28
N THR A 188 -7.06 8.71 1.97
CA THR A 188 -7.81 8.55 3.22
C THR A 188 -7.10 9.27 4.37
N HIS A 189 -7.84 9.64 5.41
CA HIS A 189 -7.26 10.24 6.62
C HIS A 189 -6.20 9.32 7.26
N GLU A 190 -6.51 8.03 7.36
CA GLU A 190 -5.57 7.02 7.86
C GLU A 190 -4.29 6.95 7.02
N GLY A 191 -4.42 6.96 5.69
CA GLY A 191 -3.28 6.96 4.77
C GLY A 191 -2.41 8.22 4.94
N ALA A 192 -3.03 9.40 5.08
CA ALA A 192 -2.32 10.65 5.33
C ALA A 192 -1.60 10.64 6.68
N ALA A 193 -2.26 10.18 7.74
CA ALA A 193 -1.66 10.07 9.07
C ALA A 193 -0.46 9.10 9.09
N LEU A 194 -0.61 7.92 8.46
CA LEU A 194 0.49 6.97 8.32
C LEU A 194 1.67 7.60 7.56
N ARG A 195 1.40 8.25 6.43
CA ARG A 195 2.46 8.89 5.64
C ARG A 195 3.17 10.00 6.41
N PHE A 196 2.43 10.78 7.18
CA PHE A 196 3.03 11.77 8.07
C PHE A 196 4.02 11.12 9.04
N THR A 197 3.67 9.99 9.68
CA THR A 197 4.60 9.30 10.60
C THR A 197 5.86 8.80 9.90
N ASN A 198 5.77 8.40 8.64
CA ASN A 198 6.93 7.94 7.86
C ASN A 198 7.93 9.07 7.54
N LEU A 199 7.48 10.31 7.53
CA LEU A 199 8.28 11.47 7.12
C LEU A 199 8.69 12.37 8.30
N ALA A 200 7.91 12.38 9.38
CA ALA A 200 7.99 13.35 10.46
C ALA A 200 9.36 13.41 11.13
N THR A 201 9.88 12.30 11.58
CA THR A 201 11.15 12.29 12.33
C THR A 201 12.33 12.50 11.39
N HIS A 202 12.35 11.80 10.26
CA HIS A 202 13.50 11.83 9.36
C HIS A 202 13.67 13.16 8.61
N TYR A 203 12.57 13.74 8.12
CA TYR A 203 12.62 14.94 7.28
C TYR A 203 12.22 16.22 8.01
N LEU A 204 11.34 16.15 9.01
CA LEU A 204 10.81 17.34 9.68
C LEU A 204 11.42 17.56 11.07
N GLY A 205 12.19 16.62 11.58
CA GLY A 205 12.73 16.66 12.94
C GLY A 205 11.65 16.64 14.03
N ILE A 206 10.49 16.03 13.75
CA ILE A 206 9.38 15.88 14.69
C ILE A 206 9.47 14.48 15.30
N THR A 207 9.73 14.42 16.60
CA THR A 207 9.74 13.14 17.34
C THR A 207 8.30 12.69 17.61
N LEU A 208 8.00 11.43 17.28
CA LEU A 208 6.68 10.79 17.46
C LEU A 208 6.77 9.68 18.50
#